data_fec18db5350cb8a6efcd1b536b3d5814
#
_entry.id   fec18db5350cb8a6efcd1b536b3d5814
#
_cell.length_a   1.000
_cell.length_b   1.000
_cell.length_c   1.000
_cell.angle_alpha   90.00
_cell.angle_beta   90.00
_cell.angle_gamma   90.00
#
_symmetry.space_group_name_H-M   'P 1'
#
loop_
_entity.id
_entity.type
_entity.pdbx_description
1 polymer ?
#
loop_
_entity_poly.entity_id
_entity_poly.type
_entity_poly.pdbx_seq_one_letter_code
_entity_poly.pdbx_strand_id
1 'polypeptide(L)'
;LIGTLGKPENVSLLLGIGIATLASYLISSSTNSKIRIAIIFVIFLAGYEIIRTGSAQGVIISILAIVLNLFLMLRLRTRNSLVLSSYFSIGFIGGVFALFGSFNKGPLSSLLYSSASAERGDYWRAATNMIKENPFFGVGLDSYGDWYRSARTLEATLRHGPSFVTNSAHNVFLDIAANSGLIALFAYLAIIVISLRAGFKLISNQKNFEPFQVGVFTAWIGYLLQANISTNNLEIGLWGWVLPGLLIAMERWSREGAESNNLKKVEAAAPKTLNLSGVIVFIGLLIGGVIGFLPFNTDASFRHAMAKGDSTLISKSAYKWPQDTDRMIYIAQIYNHNGMPDEALKITKSITSFNPR
;
A
#
# COMPACT_ATOMS: atom_id res chain seq x y z
N LEU A 1 2.38 10.80 -17.95
CA LEU A 1 2.59 11.62 -16.76
C LEU A 1 3.32 10.78 -15.71
N ILE A 2 4.60 11.01 -15.56
CA ILE A 2 5.42 10.41 -14.51
C ILE A 2 5.60 11.53 -13.48
N GLY A 3 4.65 11.68 -12.58
CA GLY A 3 4.79 12.63 -11.47
C GLY A 3 5.91 12.22 -10.50
N THR A 4 6.08 12.96 -9.42
CA THR A 4 7.03 12.64 -8.32
C THR A 4 6.79 11.26 -7.68
N LEU A 5 5.64 10.63 -7.96
CA LEU A 5 5.25 9.30 -7.48
C LEU A 5 5.66 8.15 -8.42
N GLY A 6 6.50 8.40 -9.42
CA GLY A 6 7.11 7.40 -10.30
C GLY A 6 6.17 6.78 -11.32
N LYS A 7 5.09 6.10 -10.91
CA LYS A 7 4.18 5.38 -11.81
C LYS A 7 2.81 6.08 -11.92
N PRO A 8 2.20 6.14 -13.12
CA PRO A 8 0.87 6.74 -13.31
C PRO A 8 -0.21 6.10 -12.42
N GLU A 9 -0.13 4.79 -12.19
CA GLU A 9 -1.06 4.07 -11.32
C GLU A 9 -1.02 4.59 -9.87
N ASN A 10 0.16 4.93 -9.35
CA ASN A 10 0.33 5.45 -7.99
C ASN A 10 -0.29 6.84 -7.86
N VAL A 11 -0.10 7.69 -8.87
CA VAL A 11 -0.74 9.02 -8.93
C VAL A 11 -2.25 8.88 -8.94
N SER A 12 -2.79 8.03 -9.83
CA SER A 12 -4.22 7.76 -9.95
C SER A 12 -4.82 7.27 -8.63
N LEU A 13 -4.16 6.34 -7.96
CA LEU A 13 -4.60 5.80 -6.67
C LEU A 13 -4.63 6.86 -5.57
N LEU A 14 -3.56 7.64 -5.42
CA LEU A 14 -3.48 8.68 -4.39
C LEU A 14 -4.55 9.74 -4.58
N LEU A 15 -4.79 10.16 -5.83
CA LEU A 15 -5.87 11.09 -6.15
C LEU A 15 -7.24 10.47 -5.86
N GLY A 16 -7.43 9.16 -6.13
CA GLY A 16 -8.65 8.42 -5.79
C GLY A 16 -8.92 8.40 -4.28
N ILE A 17 -7.91 8.16 -3.45
CA ILE A 17 -7.99 8.24 -1.98
C ILE A 17 -8.33 9.66 -1.55
N GLY A 18 -7.71 10.68 -2.16
CA GLY A 18 -8.03 12.09 -1.92
C GLY A 18 -9.49 12.42 -2.25
N ILE A 19 -9.99 11.97 -3.40
CA ILE A 19 -11.40 12.14 -3.79
C ILE A 19 -12.33 11.44 -2.79
N ALA A 20 -11.98 10.25 -2.30
CA ALA A 20 -12.73 9.52 -1.29
C ALA A 20 -12.96 10.37 -0.03
N THR A 21 -11.89 11.01 0.46
CA THR A 21 -11.95 11.89 1.63
C THR A 21 -12.74 13.18 1.33
N LEU A 22 -12.48 13.84 0.20
CA LEU A 22 -13.13 15.10 -0.15
C LEU A 22 -14.63 14.92 -0.45
N ALA A 23 -15.04 13.79 -1.02
CA ALA A 23 -16.44 13.47 -1.30
C ALA A 23 -17.29 13.45 -0.02
N SER A 24 -16.74 13.00 1.11
CA SER A 24 -17.47 13.03 2.40
C SER A 24 -17.84 14.46 2.83
N TYR A 25 -16.94 15.42 2.58
CA TYR A 25 -17.20 16.84 2.86
C TYR A 25 -18.23 17.45 1.91
N LEU A 26 -18.27 17.03 0.62
CA LEU A 26 -19.32 17.49 -0.31
C LEU A 26 -20.71 17.05 0.12
N ILE A 27 -20.81 15.83 0.64
CA ILE A 27 -22.06 15.20 1.06
C ILE A 27 -22.54 15.78 2.40
N SER A 28 -21.63 16.25 3.25
CA SER A 28 -21.93 16.79 4.57
C SER A 28 -22.74 18.09 4.49
N SER A 29 -23.80 18.19 5.28
CA SER A 29 -24.58 19.43 5.41
C SER A 29 -23.83 20.52 6.19
N SER A 30 -22.84 20.15 7.01
CA SER A 30 -22.05 21.10 7.81
C SER A 30 -21.00 21.86 7.01
N THR A 31 -20.70 21.45 5.78
CA THR A 31 -19.68 22.08 4.94
C THR A 31 -20.16 23.42 4.37
N ASN A 32 -19.40 24.48 4.63
CA ASN A 32 -19.65 25.82 4.10
C ASN A 32 -19.63 25.82 2.57
N SER A 33 -20.52 26.65 1.94
CA SER A 33 -20.66 26.74 0.50
C SER A 33 -19.34 27.10 -0.23
N LYS A 34 -18.53 28.01 0.35
CA LYS A 34 -17.22 28.38 -0.23
C LYS A 34 -16.24 27.21 -0.25
N ILE A 35 -16.19 26.46 0.85
CA ILE A 35 -15.37 25.25 0.95
C ILE A 35 -15.88 24.18 -0.01
N ARG A 36 -17.18 24.03 -0.16
CA ARG A 36 -17.78 23.07 -1.09
C ARG A 36 -17.40 23.38 -2.54
N ILE A 37 -17.42 24.65 -2.94
CA ILE A 37 -16.98 25.08 -4.30
C ILE A 37 -15.50 24.75 -4.50
N ALA A 38 -14.64 25.05 -3.51
CA ALA A 38 -13.22 24.71 -3.59
C ALA A 38 -12.99 23.19 -3.71
N ILE A 39 -13.73 22.39 -2.95
CA ILE A 39 -13.65 20.92 -3.02
C ILE A 39 -14.09 20.41 -4.39
N ILE A 40 -15.18 20.93 -4.96
CA ILE A 40 -15.64 20.57 -6.31
C ILE A 40 -14.52 20.83 -7.33
N PHE A 41 -13.89 22.00 -7.25
CA PHE A 41 -12.78 22.35 -8.14
C PHE A 41 -11.59 21.39 -7.98
N VAL A 42 -11.19 21.06 -6.74
CA VAL A 42 -10.10 20.11 -6.47
C VAL A 42 -10.44 18.70 -6.98
N ILE A 43 -11.69 18.23 -6.76
CA ILE A 43 -12.14 16.92 -7.27
C ILE A 43 -12.14 16.91 -8.80
N PHE A 44 -12.56 18.02 -9.45
CA PHE A 44 -12.51 18.13 -10.89
C PHE A 44 -11.08 18.03 -11.43
N LEU A 45 -10.12 18.77 -10.84
CA LEU A 45 -8.71 18.68 -11.20
C LEU A 45 -8.14 17.28 -10.96
N ALA A 46 -8.43 16.67 -9.79
CA ALA A 46 -7.99 15.33 -9.48
C ALA A 46 -8.57 14.29 -10.46
N GLY A 47 -9.85 14.41 -10.81
CA GLY A 47 -10.50 13.55 -11.81
C GLY A 47 -9.89 13.71 -13.20
N TYR A 48 -9.60 14.94 -13.61
CA TYR A 48 -8.91 15.24 -14.88
C TYR A 48 -7.52 14.56 -14.92
N GLU A 49 -6.74 14.69 -13.84
CA GLU A 49 -5.42 14.05 -13.76
C GLU A 49 -5.53 12.52 -13.73
N ILE A 50 -6.51 11.96 -13.03
CA ILE A 50 -6.76 10.49 -13.03
C ILE A 50 -6.99 10.00 -14.47
N ILE A 51 -7.82 10.70 -15.24
CA ILE A 51 -8.08 10.34 -16.65
C ILE A 51 -6.77 10.40 -17.46
N ARG A 52 -5.96 11.44 -17.25
CA ARG A 52 -4.67 11.60 -17.94
C ARG A 52 -3.63 10.54 -17.60
N THR A 53 -3.73 9.89 -16.44
CA THR A 53 -2.84 8.76 -16.10
C THR A 53 -3.09 7.52 -16.95
N GLY A 54 -4.27 7.38 -17.56
CA GLY A 54 -4.72 6.18 -18.26
C GLY A 54 -4.98 4.98 -17.34
N SER A 55 -4.90 5.17 -16.01
CA SER A 55 -5.11 4.10 -15.03
C SER A 55 -6.55 4.08 -14.52
N ALA A 56 -7.23 2.95 -14.69
CA ALA A 56 -8.59 2.75 -14.20
C ALA A 56 -8.69 2.68 -12.66
N GLN A 57 -7.56 2.45 -11.97
CA GLN A 57 -7.54 2.20 -10.52
C GLN A 57 -8.12 3.37 -9.72
N GLY A 58 -7.66 4.59 -9.97
CA GLY A 58 -8.16 5.78 -9.27
C GLY A 58 -9.62 6.08 -9.58
N VAL A 59 -10.08 5.82 -10.81
CA VAL A 59 -11.50 5.96 -11.19
C VAL A 59 -12.37 5.01 -10.36
N ILE A 60 -11.99 3.73 -10.31
CA ILE A 60 -12.73 2.70 -9.57
C ILE A 60 -12.80 3.06 -8.09
N ILE A 61 -11.69 3.43 -7.48
CA ILE A 61 -11.65 3.81 -6.05
C ILE A 61 -12.51 5.04 -5.80
N SER A 62 -12.44 6.06 -6.65
CA SER A 62 -13.25 7.27 -6.52
C SER A 62 -14.74 6.95 -6.57
N ILE A 63 -15.17 6.12 -7.52
CA ILE A 63 -16.57 5.71 -7.64
C ILE A 63 -17.02 4.93 -6.42
N LEU A 64 -16.26 3.90 -6.02
CA LEU A 64 -16.57 3.07 -4.85
C LEU A 64 -16.64 3.90 -3.58
N ALA A 65 -15.73 4.85 -3.41
CA ALA A 65 -15.72 5.75 -2.27
C ALA A 65 -16.93 6.69 -2.24
N ILE A 66 -17.33 7.26 -3.38
CA ILE A 66 -18.55 8.09 -3.48
C ILE A 66 -19.78 7.25 -3.16
N VAL A 67 -19.89 6.05 -3.71
CA VAL A 67 -20.98 5.12 -3.43
C VAL A 67 -21.06 4.80 -1.95
N LEU A 68 -19.92 4.47 -1.31
CA LEU A 68 -19.88 4.16 0.13
C LEU A 68 -20.22 5.38 0.98
N ASN A 69 -19.72 6.55 0.64
CA ASN A 69 -20.05 7.81 1.34
C ASN A 69 -21.56 8.11 1.28
N LEU A 70 -22.18 7.95 0.11
CA LEU A 70 -23.63 8.12 -0.06
C LEU A 70 -24.43 7.09 0.75
N PHE A 71 -24.00 5.82 0.76
CA PHE A 71 -24.62 4.80 1.58
C PHE A 71 -24.59 5.15 3.07
N LEU A 72 -23.42 5.59 3.58
CA LEU A 72 -23.27 5.96 4.99
C LEU A 72 -24.12 7.18 5.34
N MET A 73 -24.23 8.16 4.44
CA MET A 73 -25.14 9.29 4.62
C MET A 73 -26.60 8.85 4.65
N LEU A 74 -27.02 8.00 3.70
CA LEU A 74 -28.39 7.48 3.65
C LEU A 74 -28.75 6.71 4.92
N ARG A 75 -27.85 5.87 5.42
CA ARG A 75 -28.03 5.15 6.67
C ARG A 75 -28.36 6.05 7.87
N LEU A 76 -27.77 7.25 7.92
CA LEU A 76 -28.04 8.23 8.98
C LEU A 76 -29.35 9.00 8.77
N ARG A 77 -29.77 9.19 7.52
CA ARG A 77 -30.99 9.96 7.16
C ARG A 77 -32.26 9.12 7.10
N THR A 78 -32.16 7.85 6.77
CA THR A 78 -33.33 6.98 6.63
C THR A 78 -33.20 5.74 7.49
N ARG A 79 -34.32 5.34 8.13
CA ARG A 79 -34.48 4.07 8.83
C ARG A 79 -35.17 3.02 7.96
N ASN A 80 -35.50 3.35 6.71
CA ASN A 80 -36.16 2.43 5.80
C ASN A 80 -35.18 1.35 5.36
N SER A 81 -35.38 0.15 5.87
CA SER A 81 -34.54 -1.01 5.58
C SER A 81 -34.57 -1.41 4.09
N LEU A 82 -35.69 -1.18 3.40
CA LEU A 82 -35.82 -1.47 1.97
C LEU A 82 -34.89 -0.57 1.14
N VAL A 83 -34.83 0.72 1.45
CA VAL A 83 -33.94 1.64 0.74
C VAL A 83 -32.48 1.25 0.96
N LEU A 84 -32.11 0.93 2.21
CA LEU A 84 -30.74 0.55 2.53
C LEU A 84 -30.35 -0.80 1.91
N SER A 85 -31.24 -1.79 1.98
CA SER A 85 -30.98 -3.12 1.39
C SER A 85 -30.94 -3.05 -0.13
N SER A 86 -31.81 -2.27 -0.78
CA SER A 86 -31.78 -2.07 -2.23
C SER A 86 -30.47 -1.42 -2.68
N TYR A 87 -30.04 -0.37 -1.98
CA TYR A 87 -28.75 0.28 -2.27
C TYR A 87 -27.57 -0.67 -2.11
N PHE A 88 -27.54 -1.42 -1.00
CA PHE A 88 -26.52 -2.43 -0.76
C PHE A 88 -26.53 -3.53 -1.82
N SER A 89 -27.72 -4.02 -2.21
CA SER A 89 -27.86 -5.07 -3.23
C SER A 89 -27.36 -4.59 -4.60
N ILE A 90 -27.68 -3.38 -5.00
CA ILE A 90 -27.19 -2.80 -6.26
C ILE A 90 -25.65 -2.69 -6.23
N GLY A 91 -25.09 -2.18 -5.15
CA GLY A 91 -23.64 -2.08 -4.98
C GLY A 91 -22.95 -3.45 -4.96
N PHE A 92 -23.55 -4.43 -4.29
CA PHE A 92 -23.05 -5.80 -4.23
C PHE A 92 -23.08 -6.48 -5.61
N ILE A 93 -24.20 -6.38 -6.32
CA ILE A 93 -24.36 -6.94 -7.68
C ILE A 93 -23.34 -6.28 -8.62
N GLY A 94 -23.21 -4.96 -8.58
CA GLY A 94 -22.19 -4.23 -9.35
C GLY A 94 -20.77 -4.68 -9.04
N GLY A 95 -20.45 -4.90 -7.76
CA GLY A 95 -19.18 -5.44 -7.31
C GLY A 95 -18.90 -6.86 -7.80
N VAL A 96 -19.91 -7.73 -7.78
CA VAL A 96 -19.85 -9.10 -8.33
C VAL A 96 -19.57 -9.05 -9.84
N PHE A 97 -20.28 -8.23 -10.59
CA PHE A 97 -20.02 -8.07 -12.04
C PHE A 97 -18.62 -7.52 -12.32
N ALA A 98 -18.15 -6.57 -11.52
CA ALA A 98 -16.79 -6.04 -11.62
C ALA A 98 -15.74 -7.13 -11.34
N LEU A 99 -15.95 -7.95 -10.32
CA LEU A 99 -15.09 -9.09 -10.02
C LEU A 99 -15.05 -10.10 -11.17
N PHE A 100 -16.18 -10.52 -11.69
CA PHE A 100 -16.23 -11.42 -12.86
C PHE A 100 -15.57 -10.77 -14.09
N GLY A 101 -15.79 -9.50 -14.32
CA GLY A 101 -15.17 -8.74 -15.41
C GLY A 101 -13.64 -8.76 -15.34
N SER A 102 -13.06 -8.62 -14.14
CA SER A 102 -11.61 -8.69 -13.94
C SER A 102 -11.00 -10.06 -14.23
N PHE A 103 -11.82 -11.14 -14.18
CA PHE A 103 -11.44 -12.51 -14.56
C PHE A 103 -11.82 -12.87 -16.01
N ASN A 104 -12.03 -11.88 -16.87
CA ASN A 104 -12.48 -12.08 -18.25
C ASN A 104 -13.82 -12.83 -18.37
N LYS A 105 -14.72 -12.59 -17.45
CA LYS A 105 -16.06 -13.21 -17.42
C LYS A 105 -17.14 -12.16 -17.26
N GLY A 106 -18.26 -12.34 -17.97
CA GLY A 106 -19.42 -11.47 -17.84
C GLY A 106 -19.35 -10.15 -18.61
N PRO A 107 -20.36 -9.26 -18.46
CA PRO A 107 -20.55 -8.10 -19.33
C PRO A 107 -19.51 -6.99 -19.17
N LEU A 108 -18.80 -6.95 -18.05
CA LEU A 108 -17.77 -5.95 -17.78
C LEU A 108 -16.35 -6.43 -18.18
N SER A 109 -16.21 -7.61 -18.79
CA SER A 109 -14.91 -8.17 -19.15
C SER A 109 -14.14 -7.27 -20.13
N SER A 110 -14.81 -6.74 -21.16
CA SER A 110 -14.17 -5.84 -22.14
C SER A 110 -13.64 -4.53 -21.53
N LEU A 111 -14.20 -4.12 -20.38
CA LEU A 111 -13.80 -2.89 -19.69
C LEU A 111 -12.74 -3.14 -18.63
N LEU A 112 -12.80 -4.27 -17.93
CA LEU A 112 -11.99 -4.53 -16.72
C LEU A 112 -10.87 -5.52 -16.93
N TYR A 113 -10.99 -6.43 -17.92
CA TYR A 113 -9.96 -7.40 -18.23
C TYR A 113 -8.87 -6.77 -19.13
N SER A 114 -7.63 -6.93 -18.71
CA SER A 114 -6.46 -6.55 -19.50
C SER A 114 -5.44 -7.66 -19.52
N SER A 115 -4.49 -7.64 -20.46
CA SER A 115 -3.35 -8.57 -20.48
C SER A 115 -2.59 -8.56 -19.14
N ALA A 116 -2.47 -7.40 -18.51
CA ALA A 116 -1.88 -7.26 -17.19
C ALA A 116 -2.61 -8.06 -16.09
N SER A 117 -3.91 -8.34 -16.26
CA SER A 117 -4.67 -9.19 -15.31
C SER A 117 -4.28 -10.66 -15.43
N ALA A 118 -3.99 -11.14 -16.64
CA ALA A 118 -3.51 -12.51 -16.88
C ALA A 118 -2.11 -12.73 -16.30
N GLU A 119 -1.24 -11.75 -16.44
CA GLU A 119 0.13 -11.78 -15.91
C GLU A 119 0.15 -11.86 -14.37
N ARG A 120 -0.79 -11.19 -13.69
CA ARG A 120 -0.91 -11.26 -12.23
C ARG A 120 -1.14 -12.69 -11.72
N GLY A 121 -1.85 -13.52 -12.46
CA GLY A 121 -2.04 -14.92 -12.11
C GLY A 121 -0.72 -15.69 -12.00
N ASP A 122 0.24 -15.39 -12.87
CA ASP A 122 1.57 -16.01 -12.84
C ASP A 122 2.40 -15.47 -11.65
N TYR A 123 2.28 -14.17 -11.33
CA TYR A 123 2.94 -13.58 -10.18
C TYR A 123 2.41 -14.15 -8.86
N TRP A 124 1.08 -14.33 -8.75
CA TRP A 124 0.46 -14.91 -7.55
C TRP A 124 0.84 -16.38 -7.35
N ARG A 125 0.99 -17.16 -8.44
CA ARG A 125 1.49 -18.54 -8.34
C ARG A 125 2.93 -18.57 -7.86
N ALA A 126 3.79 -17.70 -8.38
CA ALA A 126 5.17 -17.58 -7.91
C ALA A 126 5.22 -17.20 -6.41
N ALA A 127 4.43 -16.18 -5.99
CA ALA A 127 4.30 -15.83 -4.57
C ALA A 127 3.87 -17.03 -3.72
N THR A 128 2.87 -17.79 -4.18
CA THR A 128 2.36 -18.96 -3.47
C THR A 128 3.42 -20.06 -3.32
N ASN A 129 4.27 -20.25 -4.35
CA ASN A 129 5.36 -21.21 -4.28
C ASN A 129 6.45 -20.75 -3.29
N MET A 130 6.83 -19.47 -3.30
CA MET A 130 7.75 -18.89 -2.29
C MET A 130 7.22 -19.08 -0.87
N ILE A 131 5.92 -18.82 -0.64
CA ILE A 131 5.28 -19.00 0.67
C ILE A 131 5.31 -20.47 1.10
N LYS A 132 5.06 -21.41 0.19
CA LYS A 132 5.11 -22.85 0.51
C LYS A 132 6.51 -23.31 0.93
N GLU A 133 7.53 -22.80 0.27
CA GLU A 133 8.94 -23.15 0.55
C GLU A 133 9.44 -22.45 1.80
N ASN A 134 9.00 -21.22 2.07
CA ASN A 134 9.46 -20.39 3.20
C ASN A 134 8.31 -19.79 4.01
N PRO A 135 7.45 -20.61 4.67
CA PRO A 135 6.17 -20.14 5.20
C PRO A 135 6.28 -19.14 6.37
N PHE A 136 7.30 -19.27 7.21
CA PHE A 136 7.36 -18.49 8.45
C PHE A 136 8.01 -17.12 8.28
N PHE A 137 9.13 -17.04 7.57
CA PHE A 137 9.93 -15.82 7.42
C PHE A 137 10.02 -15.29 5.99
N GLY A 138 9.42 -16.01 5.03
CA GLY A 138 9.49 -15.66 3.62
C GLY A 138 10.87 -15.83 3.02
N VAL A 139 11.05 -15.31 1.80
CA VAL A 139 12.31 -15.41 1.05
C VAL A 139 13.30 -14.28 1.35
N GLY A 140 12.89 -13.30 2.15
CA GLY A 140 13.68 -12.11 2.50
C GLY A 140 12.96 -10.81 2.14
N LEU A 141 13.26 -9.73 2.88
CA LEU A 141 12.68 -8.43 2.65
C LEU A 141 13.02 -7.95 1.24
N ASP A 142 11.99 -7.54 0.48
CA ASP A 142 12.08 -7.05 -0.90
C ASP A 142 12.80 -7.98 -1.89
N SER A 143 12.83 -9.30 -1.57
CA SER A 143 13.54 -10.32 -2.34
C SER A 143 12.66 -11.09 -3.33
N TYR A 144 11.39 -10.68 -3.49
CA TYR A 144 10.46 -11.35 -4.40
C TYR A 144 11.03 -11.50 -5.82
N GLY A 145 11.59 -10.40 -6.37
CA GLY A 145 12.19 -10.41 -7.72
C GLY A 145 13.37 -11.36 -7.83
N ASP A 146 14.12 -11.54 -6.75
CA ASP A 146 15.28 -12.43 -6.68
C ASP A 146 14.86 -13.88 -6.81
N TRP A 147 13.76 -14.24 -6.18
CA TRP A 147 13.21 -15.59 -6.16
C TRP A 147 12.21 -15.88 -7.28
N TYR A 148 11.80 -14.85 -8.05
CA TYR A 148 10.75 -15.01 -9.04
C TYR A 148 11.07 -16.10 -10.09
N ARG A 149 12.31 -16.14 -10.60
CA ARG A 149 12.70 -17.11 -11.63
C ARG A 149 12.65 -18.55 -11.16
N SER A 150 13.04 -18.82 -9.91
CA SER A 150 13.00 -20.16 -9.32
C SER A 150 11.58 -20.57 -8.93
N ALA A 151 10.75 -19.61 -8.52
CA ALA A 151 9.41 -19.87 -8.00
C ALA A 151 8.31 -19.89 -9.08
N ARG A 152 8.54 -19.28 -10.26
CA ARG A 152 7.55 -19.23 -11.34
C ARG A 152 7.33 -20.59 -12.00
N THR A 153 6.15 -20.77 -12.59
CA THR A 153 5.83 -22.00 -13.33
C THR A 153 6.50 -22.03 -14.70
N LEU A 154 6.64 -23.24 -15.28
CA LEU A 154 7.13 -23.40 -16.66
C LEU A 154 6.26 -22.64 -17.66
N GLU A 155 4.92 -22.65 -17.47
CA GLU A 155 3.97 -21.93 -18.31
C GLU A 155 4.23 -20.41 -18.31
N ALA A 156 4.51 -19.83 -17.13
CA ALA A 156 4.90 -18.42 -17.00
C ALA A 156 6.23 -18.15 -17.73
N THR A 157 7.18 -19.07 -17.65
CA THR A 157 8.46 -18.95 -18.37
C THR A 157 8.27 -19.00 -19.90
N LEU A 158 7.42 -19.88 -20.40
CA LEU A 158 7.10 -19.98 -21.83
C LEU A 158 6.33 -18.74 -22.34
N ARG A 159 5.48 -18.14 -21.47
CA ARG A 159 4.67 -16.95 -21.82
C ARG A 159 5.50 -15.68 -21.88
N HIS A 160 6.37 -15.45 -20.90
CA HIS A 160 7.09 -14.19 -20.73
C HIS A 160 8.55 -14.24 -21.19
N GLY A 161 9.09 -15.43 -21.42
CA GLY A 161 10.49 -15.65 -21.74
C GLY A 161 11.38 -15.86 -20.51
N PRO A 162 12.58 -16.43 -20.70
CA PRO A 162 13.47 -16.83 -19.60
C PRO A 162 14.07 -15.63 -18.83
N SER A 163 14.24 -14.48 -19.48
CA SER A 163 14.83 -13.27 -18.89
C SER A 163 13.87 -12.42 -18.10
N PHE A 164 12.55 -12.65 -18.23
CA PHE A 164 11.55 -11.84 -17.56
C PHE A 164 11.58 -12.02 -16.03
N VAL A 165 11.52 -10.89 -15.30
CA VAL A 165 11.45 -10.83 -13.84
C VAL A 165 10.43 -9.76 -13.45
N THR A 166 9.67 -10.02 -12.41
CA THR A 166 8.86 -9.01 -11.72
C THR A 166 9.29 -8.90 -10.27
N ASN A 167 9.31 -7.69 -9.73
CA ASN A 167 9.78 -7.42 -8.36
C ASN A 167 8.68 -7.55 -7.31
N SER A 168 7.45 -7.88 -7.70
CA SER A 168 6.34 -8.04 -6.75
C SER A 168 5.24 -8.93 -7.31
N ALA A 169 4.40 -9.47 -6.43
CA ALA A 169 3.20 -10.20 -6.80
C ALA A 169 2.07 -9.28 -7.31
N HIS A 170 2.22 -7.97 -7.25
CA HIS A 170 1.12 -7.01 -7.49
C HIS A 170 -0.11 -7.29 -6.60
N ASN A 171 0.13 -7.72 -5.39
CA ASN A 171 -0.83 -7.95 -4.32
C ASN A 171 -0.09 -7.81 -2.99
N VAL A 172 -0.41 -6.78 -2.22
CA VAL A 172 0.30 -6.44 -0.98
C VAL A 172 0.33 -7.60 0.02
N PHE A 173 -0.75 -8.38 0.09
CA PHE A 173 -0.84 -9.50 1.04
C PHE A 173 0.08 -10.65 0.64
N LEU A 174 0.11 -10.97 -0.65
CA LEU A 174 1.01 -11.98 -1.19
C LEU A 174 2.47 -11.52 -1.14
N ASP A 175 2.73 -10.24 -1.38
CA ASP A 175 4.07 -9.67 -1.25
C ASP A 175 4.59 -9.77 0.19
N ILE A 176 3.78 -9.41 1.19
CA ILE A 176 4.14 -9.54 2.60
C ILE A 176 4.40 -11.01 2.94
N ALA A 177 3.50 -11.92 2.53
CA ALA A 177 3.64 -13.34 2.83
C ALA A 177 4.85 -13.97 2.15
N ALA A 178 5.13 -13.62 0.88
CA ALA A 178 6.27 -14.16 0.14
C ALA A 178 7.60 -13.61 0.68
N ASN A 179 7.70 -12.29 0.90
CA ASN A 179 8.95 -11.66 1.34
C ASN A 179 9.24 -11.85 2.83
N SER A 180 8.19 -11.78 3.69
CA SER A 180 8.35 -11.69 5.16
C SER A 180 7.67 -12.83 5.93
N GLY A 181 7.00 -13.73 5.20
CA GLY A 181 6.35 -14.92 5.75
C GLY A 181 4.95 -14.68 6.34
N LEU A 182 4.32 -15.78 6.73
CA LEU A 182 2.95 -15.77 7.27
C LEU A 182 2.84 -15.07 8.62
N ILE A 183 3.90 -15.05 9.43
CA ILE A 183 3.90 -14.33 10.72
C ILE A 183 3.67 -12.84 10.47
N ALA A 184 4.40 -12.24 9.53
CA ALA A 184 4.25 -10.84 9.17
C ALA A 184 2.87 -10.57 8.53
N LEU A 185 2.40 -11.46 7.66
CA LEU A 185 1.05 -11.36 7.09
C LEU A 185 -0.02 -11.36 8.17
N PHE A 186 0.00 -12.29 9.13
CA PHE A 186 -0.99 -12.34 10.21
C PHE A 186 -0.93 -11.10 11.11
N ALA A 187 0.25 -10.58 11.40
CA ALA A 187 0.40 -9.31 12.13
C ALA A 187 -0.24 -8.15 11.36
N TYR A 188 -0.03 -8.06 10.04
CA TYR A 188 -0.64 -7.05 9.19
C TYR A 188 -2.16 -7.21 9.11
N LEU A 189 -2.67 -8.43 8.95
CA LEU A 189 -4.12 -8.72 8.98
C LEU A 189 -4.75 -8.35 10.33
N ALA A 190 -4.06 -8.56 11.44
CA ALA A 190 -4.53 -8.13 12.76
C ALA A 190 -4.71 -6.60 12.82
N ILE A 191 -3.77 -5.81 12.28
CA ILE A 191 -3.89 -4.35 12.18
C ILE A 191 -5.10 -3.97 11.33
N ILE A 192 -5.33 -4.64 10.21
CA ILE A 192 -6.49 -4.42 9.36
C ILE A 192 -7.79 -4.69 10.12
N VAL A 193 -7.89 -5.82 10.80
CA VAL A 193 -9.09 -6.18 11.59
C VAL A 193 -9.35 -5.16 12.69
N ILE A 194 -8.31 -4.75 13.43
CA ILE A 194 -8.44 -3.75 14.51
C ILE A 194 -8.91 -2.41 13.94
N SER A 195 -8.31 -1.95 12.84
CA SER A 195 -8.67 -0.68 12.21
C SER A 195 -10.05 -0.67 11.58
N LEU A 196 -10.46 -1.77 10.93
CA LEU A 196 -11.81 -1.93 10.41
C LEU A 196 -12.83 -1.93 11.55
N ARG A 197 -12.56 -2.65 12.65
CA ARG A 197 -13.43 -2.64 13.84
C ARG A 197 -13.54 -1.24 14.43
N ALA A 198 -12.44 -0.50 14.54
CA ALA A 198 -12.44 0.88 15.00
C ALA A 198 -13.27 1.79 14.08
N GLY A 199 -13.07 1.70 12.76
CA GLY A 199 -13.83 2.45 11.77
C GLY A 199 -15.33 2.13 11.80
N PHE A 200 -15.70 0.85 11.82
CA PHE A 200 -17.11 0.45 11.95
C PHE A 200 -17.76 0.98 13.25
N LYS A 201 -17.03 0.93 14.36
CA LYS A 201 -17.53 1.43 15.64
C LYS A 201 -17.72 2.95 15.61
N LEU A 202 -16.75 3.70 15.05
CA LEU A 202 -16.87 5.14 14.84
C LEU A 202 -18.12 5.48 14.02
N ILE A 203 -18.27 4.84 12.85
CA ILE A 203 -19.39 5.11 11.94
C ILE A 203 -20.74 4.67 12.54
N SER A 204 -20.76 3.54 13.28
CA SER A 204 -22.00 3.05 13.90
C SER A 204 -22.51 3.93 15.02
N ASN A 205 -21.62 4.59 15.74
CA ASN A 205 -21.94 5.46 16.88
C ASN A 205 -22.27 6.91 16.47
N GLN A 206 -22.11 7.26 15.18
CA GLN A 206 -22.42 8.60 14.70
C GLN A 206 -23.91 8.90 14.82
N LYS A 207 -24.23 10.03 15.46
CA LYS A 207 -25.59 10.64 15.44
C LYS A 207 -25.77 11.55 14.23
N ASN A 208 -24.72 12.24 13.82
CA ASN A 208 -24.62 13.12 12.66
C ASN A 208 -23.52 12.63 11.75
N PHE A 209 -23.59 13.01 10.48
CA PHE A 209 -22.57 12.66 9.49
C PHE A 209 -21.29 13.47 9.73
N GLU A 210 -20.24 12.78 10.21
CA GLU A 210 -18.93 13.37 10.50
C GLU A 210 -18.00 13.17 9.29
N PRO A 211 -17.80 14.19 8.45
CA PRO A 211 -17.14 14.01 7.14
C PRO A 211 -15.70 13.53 7.24
N PHE A 212 -14.95 13.94 8.27
CA PHE A 212 -13.57 13.50 8.43
C PHE A 212 -13.48 12.01 8.74
N GLN A 213 -14.29 11.52 9.69
CA GLN A 213 -14.29 10.11 10.07
C GLN A 213 -14.76 9.22 8.92
N VAL A 214 -15.82 9.64 8.23
CA VAL A 214 -16.34 8.91 7.05
C VAL A 214 -15.31 8.93 5.92
N GLY A 215 -14.68 10.06 5.65
CA GLY A 215 -13.66 10.21 4.62
C GLY A 215 -12.44 9.32 4.85
N VAL A 216 -11.91 9.28 6.08
CA VAL A 216 -10.79 8.39 6.43
C VAL A 216 -11.18 6.92 6.32
N PHE A 217 -12.39 6.55 6.77
CA PHE A 217 -12.88 5.19 6.68
C PHE A 217 -13.05 4.74 5.23
N THR A 218 -13.66 5.56 4.37
CA THR A 218 -13.86 5.23 2.96
C THR A 218 -12.54 5.22 2.18
N ALA A 219 -11.60 6.10 2.51
CA ALA A 219 -10.24 6.08 1.99
C ALA A 219 -9.51 4.78 2.36
N TRP A 220 -9.68 4.33 3.61
CA TRP A 220 -9.10 3.06 4.07
C TRP A 220 -9.68 1.84 3.33
N ILE A 221 -11.00 1.79 3.15
CA ILE A 221 -11.63 0.72 2.34
C ILE A 221 -11.11 0.76 0.90
N GLY A 222 -11.00 1.95 0.29
CA GLY A 222 -10.42 2.13 -1.05
C GLY A 222 -8.98 1.61 -1.14
N TYR A 223 -8.14 1.92 -0.16
CA TYR A 223 -6.78 1.40 -0.08
C TYR A 223 -6.75 -0.14 0.02
N LEU A 224 -7.58 -0.74 0.88
CA LEU A 224 -7.63 -2.19 1.03
C LEU A 224 -8.05 -2.92 -0.25
N LEU A 225 -9.00 -2.36 -0.99
CA LEU A 225 -9.41 -2.90 -2.29
C LEU A 225 -8.26 -2.85 -3.29
N GLN A 226 -7.53 -1.74 -3.33
CA GLN A 226 -6.37 -1.55 -4.19
C GLN A 226 -5.21 -2.48 -3.80
N ALA A 227 -4.98 -2.71 -2.52
CA ALA A 227 -3.91 -3.58 -2.02
C ALA A 227 -3.96 -5.02 -2.59
N ASN A 228 -5.13 -5.46 -3.06
CA ASN A 228 -5.30 -6.78 -3.70
C ASN A 228 -4.73 -6.84 -5.13
N ILE A 229 -4.48 -5.70 -5.77
CA ILE A 229 -4.09 -5.64 -7.19
C ILE A 229 -2.91 -4.70 -7.45
N SER A 230 -2.25 -4.20 -6.41
CA SER A 230 -1.16 -3.24 -6.52
C SER A 230 0.10 -3.68 -5.79
N THR A 231 1.20 -3.04 -6.15
CA THR A 231 2.48 -3.14 -5.45
C THR A 231 2.48 -2.27 -4.19
N ASN A 232 3.23 -2.69 -3.17
CA ASN A 232 3.40 -1.91 -1.94
C ASN A 232 4.60 -0.95 -2.04
N ASN A 233 4.53 -0.01 -2.98
CA ASN A 233 5.54 1.03 -3.10
C ASN A 233 5.43 2.02 -1.93
N LEU A 234 6.55 2.67 -1.59
CA LEU A 234 6.64 3.59 -0.44
C LEU A 234 5.55 4.67 -0.45
N GLU A 235 5.27 5.25 -1.63
CA GLU A 235 4.33 6.36 -1.81
C GLU A 235 2.90 5.98 -1.43
N ILE A 236 2.52 4.75 -1.71
CA ILE A 236 1.19 4.21 -1.42
C ILE A 236 1.18 3.45 -0.11
N GLY A 237 2.23 2.69 0.17
CA GLY A 237 2.38 1.89 1.39
C GLY A 237 2.26 2.71 2.67
N LEU A 238 2.72 3.97 2.66
CA LEU A 238 2.56 4.91 3.77
C LEU A 238 1.08 5.03 4.22
N TRP A 239 0.16 5.10 3.27
CA TRP A 239 -1.27 5.23 3.57
C TRP A 239 -1.86 3.96 4.18
N GLY A 240 -1.23 2.80 3.90
CA GLY A 240 -1.55 1.53 4.57
C GLY A 240 -1.26 1.52 6.07
N TRP A 241 -0.50 2.49 6.58
CA TRP A 241 -0.19 2.66 8.01
C TRP A 241 -0.89 3.88 8.59
N VAL A 242 -0.94 4.98 7.86
CA VAL A 242 -1.53 6.25 8.34
C VAL A 242 -3.05 6.12 8.50
N LEU A 243 -3.76 5.60 7.50
CA LEU A 243 -5.23 5.50 7.56
C LEU A 243 -5.74 4.59 8.69
N PRO A 244 -5.21 3.35 8.87
CA PRO A 244 -5.62 2.51 9.99
C PRO A 244 -5.24 3.12 11.35
N GLY A 245 -4.06 3.76 11.44
CA GLY A 245 -3.64 4.46 12.65
C GLY A 245 -4.59 5.59 13.04
N LEU A 246 -5.04 6.39 12.07
CA LEU A 246 -6.03 7.45 12.28
C LEU A 246 -7.37 6.89 12.77
N LEU A 247 -7.86 5.80 12.18
CA LEU A 247 -9.13 5.18 12.61
C LEU A 247 -9.07 4.69 14.05
N ILE A 248 -7.98 4.02 14.42
CA ILE A 248 -7.77 3.52 15.78
C ILE A 248 -7.66 4.69 16.76
N ALA A 249 -6.91 5.74 16.42
CA ALA A 249 -6.75 6.91 17.27
C ALA A 249 -8.07 7.68 17.48
N MET A 250 -8.85 7.86 16.42
CA MET A 250 -10.15 8.52 16.49
C MET A 250 -11.17 7.73 17.34
N GLU A 251 -11.20 6.39 17.20
CA GLU A 251 -12.07 5.55 18.03
C GLU A 251 -11.69 5.66 19.51
N ARG A 252 -10.40 5.56 19.79
CA ARG A 252 -9.90 5.68 21.15
C ARG A 252 -10.24 7.04 21.77
N TRP A 253 -10.00 8.13 21.04
CA TRP A 253 -10.35 9.48 21.51
C TRP A 253 -11.85 9.64 21.76
N SER A 254 -12.69 9.14 20.83
CA SER A 254 -14.15 9.18 21.01
C SER A 254 -14.61 8.44 22.26
N ARG A 255 -13.98 7.32 22.58
CA ARG A 255 -14.28 6.52 23.77
C ARG A 255 -13.80 7.22 25.06
N GLU A 256 -12.56 7.72 25.09
CA GLU A 256 -12.01 8.42 26.26
C GLU A 256 -12.78 9.71 26.56
N GLY A 257 -13.24 10.44 25.54
CA GLY A 257 -14.09 11.62 25.69
C GLY A 257 -15.47 11.28 26.28
N ALA A 258 -16.05 10.16 25.92
CA ALA A 258 -17.31 9.67 26.48
C ALA A 258 -17.14 9.22 27.95
N GLU A 259 -16.05 8.54 28.27
CA GLU A 259 -15.71 8.12 29.64
C GLU A 259 -15.41 9.33 30.54
N SER A 260 -14.66 10.33 30.06
CA SER A 260 -14.36 11.56 30.80
C SER A 260 -15.59 12.35 31.14
N ASN A 261 -16.59 12.42 30.26
CA ASN A 261 -17.87 13.06 30.55
C ASN A 261 -18.68 12.33 31.63
N ASN A 262 -18.50 11.02 31.78
CA ASN A 262 -19.11 10.22 32.84
C ASN A 262 -18.31 10.30 34.15
N LEU A 263 -16.99 10.47 34.10
CA LEU A 263 -16.08 10.52 35.25
C LEU A 263 -16.00 11.89 35.92
N LYS A 264 -16.44 12.98 35.28
CA LYS A 264 -16.60 14.30 35.94
C LYS A 264 -17.58 14.27 37.15
N LYS A 265 -18.21 13.13 37.39
CA LYS A 265 -19.01 12.85 38.59
C LYS A 265 -18.26 12.15 39.73
N VAL A 266 -17.02 11.69 39.50
CA VAL A 266 -16.21 11.00 40.53
C VAL A 266 -14.79 11.57 40.45
N GLU A 267 -14.56 12.70 41.12
CA GLU A 267 -13.21 13.15 41.44
C GLU A 267 -12.58 12.19 42.45
N ALA A 268 -11.76 11.30 42.00
CA ALA A 268 -10.75 10.65 42.80
C ALA A 268 -9.41 10.73 42.04
N ALA A 269 -8.40 11.30 42.70
CA ALA A 269 -7.05 11.49 42.21
C ALA A 269 -6.48 10.21 41.60
N ALA A 270 -6.50 10.11 40.28
CA ALA A 270 -5.78 9.04 39.57
C ALA A 270 -4.28 9.37 39.68
N PRO A 271 -3.42 8.39 40.01
CA PRO A 271 -1.99 8.59 39.98
C PRO A 271 -1.57 9.00 38.57
N LYS A 272 -0.69 10.01 38.45
CA LYS A 272 -0.06 10.41 37.20
C LYS A 272 0.75 9.24 36.66
N THR A 273 0.14 8.39 35.88
CA THR A 273 0.86 7.36 35.14
C THR A 273 1.82 8.05 34.18
N LEU A 274 3.09 7.68 34.25
CA LEU A 274 4.12 8.17 33.34
C LEU A 274 3.63 7.90 31.89
N ASN A 275 3.45 8.95 31.11
CA ASN A 275 2.95 8.79 29.75
C ASN A 275 4.09 8.30 28.85
N LEU A 276 4.33 6.98 28.87
CA LEU A 276 5.38 6.29 28.10
C LEU A 276 5.15 6.37 26.58
N SER A 277 3.96 6.79 26.13
CA SER A 277 3.66 6.81 24.68
C SER A 277 4.60 7.74 23.91
N GLY A 278 4.95 8.91 24.44
CA GLY A 278 5.91 9.82 23.83
C GLY A 278 7.32 9.22 23.70
N VAL A 279 7.75 8.47 24.71
CA VAL A 279 9.05 7.79 24.71
C VAL A 279 9.07 6.66 23.69
N ILE A 280 8.01 5.86 23.61
CA ILE A 280 7.87 4.77 22.62
C ILE A 280 7.89 5.33 21.19
N VAL A 281 7.15 6.41 20.93
CA VAL A 281 7.15 7.09 19.62
C VAL A 281 8.55 7.61 19.28
N PHE A 282 9.22 8.26 20.23
CA PHE A 282 10.57 8.79 20.02
C PHE A 282 11.59 7.67 19.73
N ILE A 283 11.55 6.57 20.49
CA ILE A 283 12.40 5.41 20.24
C ILE A 283 12.09 4.79 18.86
N GLY A 284 10.81 4.67 18.51
CA GLY A 284 10.38 4.16 17.19
C GLY A 284 10.89 5.04 16.05
N LEU A 285 10.83 6.35 16.18
CA LEU A 285 11.36 7.31 15.20
C LEU A 285 12.90 7.21 15.09
N LEU A 286 13.61 7.06 16.20
CA LEU A 286 15.06 6.89 16.19
C LEU A 286 15.46 5.58 15.49
N ILE A 287 14.86 4.46 15.87
CA ILE A 287 15.14 3.16 15.26
C ILE A 287 14.78 3.19 13.76
N GLY A 288 13.59 3.67 13.41
CA GLY A 288 13.15 3.79 12.03
C GLY A 288 14.04 4.73 11.22
N GLY A 289 14.47 5.85 11.80
CA GLY A 289 15.40 6.80 11.19
C GLY A 289 16.75 6.16 10.89
N VAL A 290 17.33 5.44 11.86
CA VAL A 290 18.61 4.75 11.67
C VAL A 290 18.51 3.67 10.61
N ILE A 291 17.47 2.80 10.68
CA ILE A 291 17.27 1.72 9.71
C ILE A 291 17.05 2.29 8.30
N GLY A 292 16.26 3.34 8.16
CA GLY A 292 15.99 3.95 6.85
C GLY A 292 17.16 4.77 6.30
N PHE A 293 17.96 5.40 7.18
CA PHE A 293 19.10 6.22 6.76
C PHE A 293 20.28 5.39 6.22
N LEU A 294 20.48 4.19 6.74
CA LEU A 294 21.61 3.33 6.33
C LEU A 294 21.58 2.97 4.84
N PRO A 295 20.50 2.43 4.27
CA PRO A 295 20.40 2.14 2.83
C PRO A 295 20.55 3.41 1.98
N PHE A 296 19.88 4.49 2.40
CA PHE A 296 19.96 5.79 1.72
C PHE A 296 21.40 6.32 1.64
N ASN A 297 22.10 6.35 2.78
CA ASN A 297 23.49 6.82 2.82
C ASN A 297 24.43 5.93 1.99
N THR A 298 24.17 4.64 1.94
CA THR A 298 24.97 3.70 1.15
C THR A 298 24.78 3.93 -0.33
N ASP A 299 23.53 4.06 -0.79
CA ASP A 299 23.20 4.35 -2.18
C ASP A 299 23.72 5.72 -2.62
N ALA A 300 23.53 6.75 -1.81
CA ALA A 300 24.06 8.10 -2.06
C ALA A 300 25.60 8.11 -2.18
N SER A 301 26.29 7.34 -1.32
CA SER A 301 27.75 7.18 -1.39
C SER A 301 28.19 6.53 -2.69
N PHE A 302 27.46 5.49 -3.14
CA PHE A 302 27.76 4.79 -4.37
C PHE A 302 27.53 5.67 -5.60
N ARG A 303 26.40 6.37 -5.69
CA ARG A 303 26.12 7.33 -6.76
C ARG A 303 27.13 8.47 -6.82
N HIS A 304 27.55 8.97 -5.67
CA HIS A 304 28.60 9.99 -5.59
C HIS A 304 29.95 9.48 -6.11
N ALA A 305 30.33 8.25 -5.75
CA ALA A 305 31.54 7.62 -6.24
C ALA A 305 31.50 7.41 -7.77
N MET A 306 30.32 6.98 -8.29
CA MET A 306 30.11 6.84 -9.73
C MET A 306 30.23 8.18 -10.47
N ALA A 307 29.65 9.24 -9.93
CA ALA A 307 29.71 10.58 -10.52
C ALA A 307 31.16 11.12 -10.59
N LYS A 308 32.03 10.70 -9.68
CA LYS A 308 33.48 11.04 -9.68
C LYS A 308 34.32 10.18 -10.60
N GLY A 309 33.81 9.02 -11.05
CA GLY A 309 34.56 8.07 -11.87
C GLY A 309 35.75 7.39 -11.16
N ASP A 310 35.78 7.43 -9.83
CA ASP A 310 36.86 6.85 -9.03
C ASP A 310 36.55 5.37 -8.75
N SER A 311 37.27 4.48 -9.44
CA SER A 311 37.08 3.03 -9.36
C SER A 311 37.27 2.47 -7.95
N THR A 312 38.17 3.06 -7.17
CA THR A 312 38.46 2.62 -5.79
C THR A 312 37.32 3.00 -4.85
N LEU A 313 36.78 4.21 -4.98
CA LEU A 313 35.63 4.68 -4.21
C LEU A 313 34.36 3.92 -4.63
N ILE A 314 34.17 3.63 -5.91
CA ILE A 314 33.03 2.85 -6.44
C ILE A 314 33.07 1.45 -5.81
N SER A 315 34.22 0.76 -5.90
CA SER A 315 34.38 -0.57 -5.31
C SER A 315 34.11 -0.56 -3.81
N LYS A 316 34.72 0.37 -3.05
CA LYS A 316 34.53 0.48 -1.60
C LYS A 316 33.07 0.75 -1.21
N SER A 317 32.37 1.58 -1.98
CA SER A 317 30.98 1.92 -1.68
C SER A 317 29.99 0.80 -2.06
N ALA A 318 30.29 -0.01 -3.05
CA ALA A 318 29.46 -1.15 -3.46
C ALA A 318 29.33 -2.20 -2.36
N TYR A 319 30.40 -2.43 -1.59
CA TYR A 319 30.41 -3.38 -0.48
C TYR A 319 29.90 -2.84 0.85
N LYS A 320 29.49 -1.56 0.91
CA LYS A 320 28.91 -1.01 2.14
C LYS A 320 27.61 -1.75 2.50
N TRP A 321 27.43 -1.97 3.79
CA TRP A 321 26.21 -2.51 4.35
C TRP A 321 25.08 -1.46 4.39
N PRO A 322 23.83 -1.80 4.05
CA PRO A 322 23.37 -3.11 3.56
C PRO A 322 23.91 -3.40 2.16
N GLN A 323 24.29 -4.66 1.94
CA GLN A 323 24.75 -5.11 0.62
C GLN A 323 23.58 -5.07 -0.38
N ASP A 324 23.90 -4.75 -1.62
CA ASP A 324 22.94 -4.64 -2.71
C ASP A 324 23.49 -5.36 -3.95
N THR A 325 22.66 -6.24 -4.51
CA THR A 325 23.02 -7.08 -5.65
C THR A 325 23.36 -6.26 -6.88
N ASP A 326 22.58 -5.20 -7.17
CA ASP A 326 22.75 -4.40 -8.38
C ASP A 326 24.07 -3.61 -8.35
N ARG A 327 24.44 -3.08 -7.17
CA ARG A 327 25.75 -2.42 -6.97
C ARG A 327 26.91 -3.40 -7.17
N MET A 328 26.76 -4.63 -6.69
CA MET A 328 27.79 -5.64 -6.83
C MET A 328 27.89 -6.16 -8.27
N ILE A 329 26.77 -6.34 -8.97
CA ILE A 329 26.76 -6.69 -10.40
C ILE A 329 27.46 -5.61 -11.21
N TYR A 330 27.17 -4.34 -10.92
CA TYR A 330 27.82 -3.22 -11.61
C TYR A 330 29.36 -3.26 -11.47
N ILE A 331 29.87 -3.53 -10.27
CA ILE A 331 31.30 -3.71 -10.04
C ILE A 331 31.87 -4.92 -10.78
N ALA A 332 31.16 -6.05 -10.79
CA ALA A 332 31.59 -7.22 -11.53
C ALA A 332 31.72 -6.91 -13.03
N GLN A 333 30.78 -6.14 -13.59
CA GLN A 333 30.84 -5.68 -14.98
C GLN A 333 32.04 -4.77 -15.25
N ILE A 334 32.33 -3.82 -14.35
CA ILE A 334 33.52 -2.95 -14.45
C ILE A 334 34.79 -3.78 -14.45
N TYR A 335 34.95 -4.73 -13.53
CA TYR A 335 36.15 -5.57 -13.46
C TYR A 335 36.30 -6.44 -14.69
N ASN A 336 35.22 -7.04 -15.19
CA ASN A 336 35.26 -7.81 -16.42
C ASN A 336 35.65 -6.94 -17.63
N HIS A 337 35.12 -5.74 -17.75
CA HIS A 337 35.44 -4.81 -18.83
C HIS A 337 36.91 -4.33 -18.77
N ASN A 338 37.47 -4.20 -17.59
CA ASN A 338 38.86 -3.79 -17.35
C ASN A 338 39.87 -4.96 -17.45
N GLY A 339 39.44 -6.13 -17.90
CA GLY A 339 40.33 -7.30 -18.09
C GLY A 339 40.70 -7.97 -16.76
N MET A 340 39.88 -7.86 -15.72
CA MET A 340 40.06 -8.51 -14.42
C MET A 340 38.92 -9.56 -14.17
N PRO A 341 38.86 -10.64 -15.01
CA PRO A 341 37.77 -11.61 -14.92
C PRO A 341 37.75 -12.40 -13.61
N ASP A 342 38.91 -12.65 -13.01
CA ASP A 342 39.01 -13.38 -11.75
C ASP A 342 38.35 -12.62 -10.59
N GLU A 343 38.53 -11.31 -10.52
CA GLU A 343 37.86 -10.44 -9.53
C GLU A 343 36.37 -10.35 -9.81
N ALA A 344 35.95 -10.25 -11.06
CA ALA A 344 34.55 -10.29 -11.45
C ALA A 344 33.89 -11.62 -11.04
N LEU A 345 34.57 -12.76 -11.27
CA LEU A 345 34.10 -14.08 -10.87
C LEU A 345 33.96 -14.20 -9.32
N LYS A 346 34.90 -13.66 -8.57
CA LYS A 346 34.87 -13.67 -7.11
C LYS A 346 33.65 -12.90 -6.58
N ILE A 347 33.35 -11.73 -7.15
CA ILE A 347 32.17 -10.94 -6.80
C ILE A 347 30.89 -11.72 -7.16
N THR A 348 30.82 -12.29 -8.36
CA THR A 348 29.66 -13.06 -8.81
C THR A 348 29.38 -14.26 -7.89
N LYS A 349 30.41 -14.98 -7.47
CA LYS A 349 30.29 -16.05 -6.47
C LYS A 349 29.80 -15.54 -5.12
N SER A 350 30.25 -14.36 -4.69
CA SER A 350 29.75 -13.73 -3.46
C SER A 350 28.28 -13.36 -3.59
N ILE A 351 27.86 -12.81 -4.73
CA ILE A 351 26.45 -12.47 -4.99
C ILE A 351 25.58 -13.72 -4.87
N THR A 352 25.96 -14.83 -5.53
CA THR A 352 25.17 -16.07 -5.52
C THR A 352 25.06 -16.72 -4.15
N SER A 353 25.94 -16.36 -3.19
CA SER A 353 25.87 -16.89 -1.83
C SER A 353 24.75 -16.28 -0.98
N PHE A 354 24.38 -15.02 -1.23
CA PHE A 354 23.29 -14.36 -0.49
C PHE A 354 22.07 -14.04 -1.39
N ASN A 355 22.21 -14.20 -2.69
CA ASN A 355 21.15 -14.03 -3.66
C ASN A 355 21.22 -15.17 -4.70
N PRO A 356 20.72 -16.37 -4.38
CA PRO A 356 20.78 -17.53 -5.25
C PRO A 356 19.72 -17.43 -6.36
N ARG A 357 19.99 -16.73 -7.43
CA ARG A 357 19.11 -16.63 -8.60
C ARG A 357 19.54 -17.53 -9.74
#